data_d25567eaba01ab520ab4f453ccc699a6
#
_entry.id   d25567eaba01ab520ab4f453ccc699a6
#
_cell.length_a   1.000
_cell.length_b   1.000
_cell.length_c   1.000
_cell.angle_alpha   90.00
_cell.angle_beta   90.00
_cell.angle_gamma   90.00
#
_symmetry.space_group_name_H-M   'P 1'
#
loop_
_entity.id
_entity.type
_entity.pdbx_description
1 polymer ?
#
loop_
_entity_poly.entity_id
_entity_poly.type
_entity_poly.pdbx_seq_one_letter_code
_entity_poly.pdbx_strand_id
1 'polypeptide(L)'
;IHEFEEIIMIEKWMNKNRSDFDRRFPRIAQRMNKFMDIDTRNFSIIVAEEFFIVSILTITSVLTNNIIYWYCILTAFSIHLIIHFLQFVIWKKYIPAIITTILCIPYCIFAIEKASYILTFKELFIYAVVGIIIGAVNLLVMHRFAFNWYKKGQ
;
A
#
# COMPACT_ATOMS: atom_id res chain seq x y z
N ILE A 1 -1.11 -9.43 7.02
CA ILE A 1 -0.23 -10.44 6.36
C ILE A 1 0.50 -9.80 5.17
N HIS A 2 -0.17 -9.04 4.31
CA HIS A 2 0.41 -8.41 3.13
C HIS A 2 1.63 -7.53 3.49
N GLU A 3 1.44 -6.58 4.38
CA GLU A 3 2.49 -5.67 4.85
C GLU A 3 3.67 -6.41 5.53
N PHE A 4 3.43 -7.56 6.16
CA PHE A 4 4.51 -8.35 6.76
C PHE A 4 5.43 -8.98 5.70
N GLU A 5 4.88 -9.45 4.57
CA GLU A 5 5.71 -9.93 3.47
C GLU A 5 6.58 -8.78 2.95
N GLU A 6 6.00 -7.58 2.82
CA GLU A 6 6.73 -6.42 2.33
C GLU A 6 7.85 -6.01 3.28
N ILE A 7 7.58 -5.84 4.57
CA ILE A 7 8.58 -5.52 5.61
C ILE A 7 9.75 -6.49 5.58
N ILE A 8 9.46 -7.78 5.54
CA ILE A 8 10.50 -8.83 5.63
C ILE A 8 11.38 -8.87 4.37
N MET A 9 10.79 -8.58 3.21
CA MET A 9 11.44 -8.85 1.92
C MET A 9 12.02 -7.60 1.26
N ILE A 10 11.54 -6.38 1.58
CA ILE A 10 11.83 -5.17 0.81
C ILE A 10 13.32 -4.83 0.78
N GLU A 11 13.98 -4.75 1.91
CA GLU A 11 15.39 -4.37 2.01
C GLU A 11 16.30 -5.37 1.28
N LYS A 12 16.12 -6.66 1.53
CA LYS A 12 16.87 -7.73 0.88
C LYS A 12 16.65 -7.74 -0.62
N TRP A 13 15.41 -7.52 -1.05
CA TRP A 13 15.06 -7.50 -2.46
C TRP A 13 15.67 -6.28 -3.17
N MET A 14 15.59 -5.10 -2.56
CA MET A 14 16.17 -3.87 -3.09
C MET A 14 17.68 -4.00 -3.25
N ASN A 15 18.39 -4.45 -2.22
CA ASN A 15 19.83 -4.65 -2.26
C ASN A 15 20.26 -5.63 -3.37
N LYS A 16 19.47 -6.69 -3.58
CA LYS A 16 19.76 -7.69 -4.62
C LYS A 16 19.47 -7.19 -6.03
N ASN A 17 18.44 -6.38 -6.21
CA ASN A 17 17.93 -6.02 -7.55
C ASN A 17 18.23 -4.59 -7.97
N ARG A 18 18.92 -3.80 -7.16
CA ARG A 18 19.19 -2.37 -7.39
C ARG A 18 19.86 -2.12 -8.75
N SER A 19 20.90 -2.86 -9.09
CA SER A 19 21.63 -2.70 -10.36
C SER A 19 20.76 -3.04 -11.59
N ASP A 20 19.91 -4.06 -11.47
CA ASP A 20 18.94 -4.42 -12.52
C ASP A 20 17.87 -3.35 -12.68
N PHE A 21 17.40 -2.78 -11.56
CA PHE A 21 16.42 -1.71 -11.54
C PHE A 21 16.95 -0.44 -12.18
N ASP A 22 18.16 0.00 -11.81
CA ASP A 22 18.83 1.19 -12.34
C ASP A 22 19.03 1.06 -13.86
N ARG A 23 19.41 -0.13 -14.32
CA ARG A 23 19.60 -0.41 -15.75
C ARG A 23 18.30 -0.41 -16.54
N ARG A 24 17.21 -1.01 -16.00
CA ARG A 24 15.93 -1.14 -16.70
C ARG A 24 15.08 0.13 -16.67
N PHE A 25 15.17 0.89 -15.58
CA PHE A 25 14.34 2.07 -15.33
C PHE A 25 15.16 3.29 -14.88
N PRO A 26 16.15 3.75 -15.66
CA PRO A 26 17.11 4.77 -15.22
C PRO A 26 16.46 6.09 -14.80
N ARG A 27 15.38 6.51 -15.48
CA ARG A 27 14.65 7.74 -15.12
C ARG A 27 13.88 7.61 -13.80
N ILE A 28 13.32 6.44 -13.53
CA ILE A 28 12.59 6.16 -12.29
C ILE A 28 13.60 6.00 -11.15
N ALA A 29 14.66 5.24 -11.36
CA ALA A 29 15.74 5.03 -10.41
C ALA A 29 16.34 6.36 -9.94
N GLN A 30 16.63 7.27 -10.85
CA GLN A 30 17.17 8.59 -10.53
C GLN A 30 16.22 9.43 -9.65
N ARG A 31 14.90 9.33 -9.86
CA ARG A 31 13.88 10.01 -9.04
C ARG A 31 13.67 9.32 -7.70
N MET A 32 13.78 8.00 -7.67
CA MET A 32 13.52 7.17 -6.51
C MET A 32 14.77 6.83 -5.68
N ASN A 33 15.98 7.20 -6.12
CA ASN A 33 17.22 6.87 -5.42
C ASN A 33 17.18 7.16 -3.91
N LYS A 34 16.48 8.24 -3.53
CA LYS A 34 16.29 8.61 -2.12
C LYS A 34 15.35 7.69 -1.35
N PHE A 35 14.39 7.05 -2.04
CA PHE A 35 13.43 6.13 -1.44
C PHE A 35 13.93 4.68 -1.45
N MET A 36 14.93 4.39 -2.28
CA MET A 36 15.51 3.06 -2.40
C MET A 36 16.48 2.70 -1.25
N ASP A 37 16.85 3.66 -0.43
CA ASP A 37 17.72 3.49 0.75
C ASP A 37 16.90 3.29 2.05
N ILE A 38 15.61 2.97 1.93
CA ILE A 38 14.75 2.63 3.08
C ILE A 38 15.24 1.31 3.69
N ASP A 39 15.61 1.33 4.96
CA ASP A 39 15.85 0.15 5.76
C ASP A 39 14.54 -0.45 6.29
N THR A 40 14.59 -1.71 6.70
CA THR A 40 13.44 -2.44 7.25
C THR A 40 12.82 -1.71 8.45
N ARG A 41 13.62 -1.05 9.29
CA ARG A 41 13.12 -0.33 10.47
C ARG A 41 12.26 0.87 10.08
N ASN A 42 12.74 1.71 9.16
CA ASN A 42 12.00 2.89 8.72
C ASN A 42 10.75 2.52 7.94
N PHE A 43 10.82 1.46 7.14
CA PHE A 43 9.65 0.91 6.46
C PHE A 43 8.60 0.38 7.44
N SER A 44 9.01 -0.32 8.50
CA SER A 44 8.10 -0.82 9.54
C SER A 44 7.35 0.28 10.28
N ILE A 45 7.91 1.49 10.41
CA ILE A 45 7.22 2.63 11.01
C ILE A 45 6.08 3.11 10.12
N ILE A 46 6.29 3.14 8.80
CA ILE A 46 5.23 3.50 7.83
C ILE A 46 4.09 2.50 7.95
N VAL A 47 4.41 1.22 7.91
CA VAL A 47 3.40 0.14 8.00
C VAL A 47 2.67 0.15 9.35
N ALA A 48 3.37 0.44 10.45
CA ALA A 48 2.72 0.55 11.77
C ALA A 48 1.69 1.68 11.81
N GLU A 49 1.99 2.80 11.19
CA GLU A 49 1.04 3.93 11.07
C GLU A 49 -0.18 3.54 10.23
N GLU A 50 0.02 2.92 9.06
CA GLU A 50 -1.07 2.44 8.22
C GLU A 50 -1.96 1.43 8.97
N PHE A 51 -1.36 0.47 9.68
CA PHE A 51 -2.08 -0.49 10.50
C PHE A 51 -2.93 0.20 11.58
N PHE A 52 -2.40 1.27 12.19
CA PHE A 52 -3.11 2.04 13.20
C PHE A 52 -4.32 2.77 12.60
N ILE A 53 -4.17 3.43 11.45
CA ILE A 53 -5.27 4.09 10.73
C ILE A 53 -6.34 3.09 10.33
N VAL A 54 -5.95 1.97 9.71
CA VAL A 54 -6.87 0.91 9.29
C VAL A 54 -7.68 0.38 10.49
N SER A 55 -7.00 0.16 11.63
CA SER A 55 -7.65 -0.32 12.86
C SER A 55 -8.67 0.69 13.39
N ILE A 56 -8.29 1.97 13.51
CA ILE A 56 -9.19 3.03 14.00
C ILE A 56 -10.41 3.16 13.09
N LEU A 57 -10.22 3.25 11.78
CA LEU A 57 -11.33 3.44 10.85
C LEU A 57 -12.24 2.21 10.80
N THR A 58 -11.69 1.00 10.92
CA THR A 58 -12.47 -0.23 11.01
C THR A 58 -13.31 -0.26 12.28
N ILE A 59 -12.71 0.05 13.44
CA ILE A 59 -13.43 0.14 14.72
C ILE A 59 -14.52 1.21 14.64
N THR A 60 -14.20 2.38 14.09
CA THR A 60 -15.18 3.46 13.90
C THR A 60 -16.34 3.01 13.03
N SER A 61 -16.08 2.31 11.94
CA SER A 61 -17.10 1.73 11.05
C SER A 61 -18.05 0.81 11.81
N VAL A 62 -17.51 -0.06 12.65
CA VAL A 62 -18.32 -0.99 13.46
C VAL A 62 -19.14 -0.26 14.52
N LEU A 63 -18.51 0.65 15.29
CA LEU A 63 -19.17 1.37 16.38
C LEU A 63 -20.28 2.32 15.89
N THR A 64 -20.11 2.90 14.71
CA THR A 64 -21.10 3.83 14.13
C THR A 64 -22.11 3.14 13.21
N ASN A 65 -21.97 1.84 12.99
CA ASN A 65 -22.73 1.09 11.97
C ASN A 65 -22.68 1.73 10.58
N ASN A 66 -21.55 2.38 10.26
CA ASN A 66 -21.35 3.08 9.00
C ASN A 66 -20.25 2.41 8.18
N ILE A 67 -20.64 1.66 7.16
CA ILE A 67 -19.72 0.90 6.29
C ILE A 67 -18.79 1.79 5.45
N ILE A 68 -19.09 3.07 5.30
CA ILE A 68 -18.34 4.00 4.44
C ILE A 68 -16.86 4.07 4.85
N TYR A 69 -16.57 4.17 6.15
CA TYR A 69 -15.18 4.22 6.64
C TYR A 69 -14.38 2.99 6.22
N TRP A 70 -14.97 1.82 6.43
CA TRP A 70 -14.33 0.55 6.05
C TRP A 70 -14.21 0.42 4.53
N TYR A 71 -15.22 0.84 3.76
CA TYR A 71 -15.20 0.78 2.30
C TYR A 71 -14.11 1.69 1.70
N CYS A 72 -13.87 2.87 2.25
CA CYS A 72 -12.76 3.74 1.83
C CYS A 72 -11.40 3.06 2.01
N ILE A 73 -11.20 2.35 3.14
CA ILE A 73 -9.95 1.60 3.38
C ILE A 73 -9.84 0.43 2.40
N LEU A 74 -10.92 -0.32 2.21
CA LEU A 74 -10.95 -1.45 1.30
C LEU A 74 -10.56 -1.06 -0.13
N THR A 75 -11.05 0.08 -0.61
CA THR A 75 -10.74 0.58 -1.95
C THR A 75 -9.30 1.09 -2.06
N ALA A 76 -8.79 1.79 -1.05
CA ALA A 76 -7.38 2.17 -0.98
C ALA A 76 -6.47 0.94 -1.01
N PHE A 77 -6.76 -0.06 -0.19
CA PHE A 77 -6.03 -1.33 -0.16
C PHE A 77 -6.13 -2.09 -1.49
N SER A 78 -7.31 -2.13 -2.11
CA SER A 78 -7.49 -2.81 -3.40
C SER A 78 -6.64 -2.19 -4.51
N ILE A 79 -6.54 -0.87 -4.58
CA ILE A 79 -5.66 -0.17 -5.52
C ILE A 79 -4.19 -0.44 -5.22
N HIS A 80 -3.81 -0.47 -3.94
CA HIS A 80 -2.46 -0.84 -3.52
C HIS A 80 -2.07 -2.24 -4.04
N LEU A 81 -2.94 -3.23 -3.88
CA LEU A 81 -2.72 -4.58 -4.43
C LEU A 81 -2.61 -4.58 -5.97
N ILE A 82 -3.43 -3.79 -6.66
CA ILE A 82 -3.35 -3.66 -8.12
C ILE A 82 -1.99 -3.08 -8.53
N ILE A 83 -1.47 -2.09 -7.80
CA ILE A 83 -0.15 -1.51 -8.06
C ILE A 83 0.95 -2.57 -7.90
N HIS A 84 0.94 -3.38 -6.83
CA HIS A 84 1.88 -4.50 -6.67
C HIS A 84 1.77 -5.51 -7.81
N PHE A 85 0.56 -5.86 -8.19
CA PHE A 85 0.35 -6.77 -9.33
C PHE A 85 0.92 -6.20 -10.65
N LEU A 86 0.69 -4.92 -10.94
CA LEU A 86 1.26 -4.25 -12.10
C LEU A 86 2.80 -4.19 -12.05
N GLN A 87 3.37 -3.89 -10.89
CA GLN A 87 4.82 -3.93 -10.69
C GLN A 87 5.38 -5.31 -10.99
N PHE A 88 4.72 -6.39 -10.54
CA PHE A 88 5.11 -7.76 -10.86
C PHE A 88 5.08 -8.04 -12.37
N VAL A 89 3.99 -7.65 -13.05
CA VAL A 89 3.85 -7.82 -14.51
C VAL A 89 4.96 -7.09 -15.27
N ILE A 90 5.30 -5.87 -14.85
CA ILE A 90 6.36 -5.06 -15.47
C ILE A 90 7.75 -5.62 -15.16
N TRP A 91 7.99 -6.03 -13.90
CA TRP A 91 9.27 -6.56 -13.47
C TRP A 91 9.55 -7.96 -14.01
N LYS A 92 8.51 -8.79 -14.17
CA LYS A 92 8.55 -10.18 -14.66
C LYS A 92 9.39 -11.12 -13.78
N LYS A 93 9.61 -10.77 -12.53
CA LYS A 93 10.26 -11.57 -11.50
C LYS A 93 9.57 -11.30 -10.17
N TYR A 94 9.87 -12.09 -9.14
CA TYR A 94 9.36 -11.86 -7.80
C TYR A 94 9.62 -10.42 -7.34
N ILE A 95 8.61 -9.83 -6.74
CA ILE A 95 8.69 -8.57 -5.98
C ILE A 95 8.13 -8.78 -4.57
N PRO A 96 8.54 -7.97 -3.57
CA PRO A 96 7.94 -8.03 -2.23
C PRO A 96 6.42 -7.88 -2.30
N ALA A 97 5.74 -8.56 -1.39
CA ALA A 97 4.28 -8.57 -1.25
C ALA A 97 3.46 -9.20 -2.40
N ILE A 98 4.07 -9.76 -3.45
CA ILE A 98 3.31 -10.34 -4.58
C ILE A 98 2.52 -11.59 -4.19
N ILE A 99 3.06 -12.44 -3.31
CA ILE A 99 2.39 -13.68 -2.90
C ILE A 99 1.11 -13.32 -2.15
N THR A 100 1.23 -12.45 -1.17
CA THR A 100 0.08 -11.98 -0.38
C THR A 100 -0.87 -11.09 -1.19
N THR A 101 -0.39 -10.35 -2.20
CA THR A 101 -1.24 -9.67 -3.18
C THR A 101 -2.19 -10.66 -3.85
N ILE A 102 -1.66 -11.75 -4.39
CA ILE A 102 -2.48 -12.77 -5.09
C ILE A 102 -3.49 -13.40 -4.12
N LEU A 103 -3.10 -13.63 -2.87
CA LEU A 103 -3.99 -14.19 -1.85
C LEU A 103 -5.08 -13.20 -1.37
N CYS A 104 -4.80 -11.88 -1.37
CA CYS A 104 -5.73 -10.87 -0.89
C CYS A 104 -6.73 -10.40 -1.98
N ILE A 105 -6.42 -10.52 -3.27
CA ILE A 105 -7.32 -10.11 -4.36
C ILE A 105 -8.70 -10.76 -4.26
N PRO A 106 -8.85 -12.10 -4.07
CA PRO A 106 -10.16 -12.73 -3.92
C PRO A 106 -10.98 -12.15 -2.76
N TYR A 107 -10.32 -11.84 -1.63
CA TYR A 107 -10.97 -11.18 -0.51
C TYR A 107 -11.50 -9.79 -0.89
N CYS A 108 -10.69 -8.98 -1.58
CA CYS A 108 -11.12 -7.65 -2.01
C CYS A 108 -12.31 -7.70 -2.96
N ILE A 109 -12.32 -8.63 -3.92
CA ILE A 109 -13.44 -8.83 -4.85
C ILE A 109 -14.71 -9.19 -4.07
N PHE A 110 -14.64 -10.17 -3.19
CA PHE A 110 -15.78 -10.59 -2.35
C PHE A 110 -16.26 -9.44 -1.45
N ALA A 111 -15.35 -8.69 -0.85
CA ALA A 111 -15.69 -7.60 0.05
C ALA A 111 -16.36 -6.42 -0.68
N ILE A 112 -15.89 -6.07 -1.87
CA ILE A 112 -16.51 -5.04 -2.73
C ILE A 112 -17.91 -5.51 -3.18
N GLU A 113 -18.06 -6.77 -3.57
CA GLU A 113 -19.35 -7.34 -3.89
C GLU A 113 -20.34 -7.21 -2.71
N LYS A 114 -19.91 -7.55 -1.49
CA LYS A 114 -20.77 -7.38 -0.30
C LYS A 114 -21.12 -5.92 -0.03
N ALA A 115 -20.18 -4.99 -0.22
CA ALA A 115 -20.47 -3.57 -0.08
C ALA A 115 -21.51 -3.09 -1.10
N SER A 116 -21.57 -3.66 -2.31
CA SER A 116 -22.51 -3.29 -3.35
C SER A 116 -23.97 -3.66 -3.04
N TYR A 117 -24.22 -4.54 -2.06
CA TYR A 117 -25.58 -4.82 -1.57
C TYR A 117 -26.08 -3.79 -0.57
N ILE A 118 -25.18 -2.96 -0.02
CA ILE A 118 -25.48 -1.97 1.03
C ILE A 118 -25.43 -0.55 0.47
N LEU A 119 -24.44 -0.27 -0.37
CA LEU A 119 -24.18 1.06 -0.95
C LEU A 119 -24.73 1.15 -2.37
N THR A 120 -25.30 2.29 -2.72
CA THR A 120 -25.70 2.59 -4.10
C THR A 120 -24.47 2.74 -5.01
N PHE A 121 -24.66 2.56 -6.32
CA PHE A 121 -23.58 2.73 -7.29
C PHE A 121 -22.88 4.10 -7.19
N LYS A 122 -23.64 5.17 -6.93
CA LYS A 122 -23.09 6.51 -6.73
C LYS A 122 -22.20 6.59 -5.49
N GLU A 123 -22.65 5.98 -4.38
CA GLU A 123 -21.88 5.94 -3.13
C GLU A 123 -20.61 5.11 -3.29
N LEU A 124 -20.69 3.95 -3.92
CA LEU A 124 -19.53 3.11 -4.23
C LEU A 124 -18.48 3.90 -5.00
N PHE A 125 -18.88 4.62 -6.05
CA PHE A 125 -17.95 5.42 -6.85
C PHE A 125 -17.32 6.56 -6.04
N ILE A 126 -18.13 7.36 -5.36
CA ILE A 126 -17.65 8.52 -4.59
C ILE A 126 -16.69 8.08 -3.49
N TYR A 127 -17.07 7.08 -2.68
CA TYR A 127 -16.24 6.65 -1.55
C TYR A 127 -15.02 5.84 -1.98
N ALA A 128 -15.06 5.17 -3.14
CA ALA A 128 -13.85 4.62 -3.74
C ALA A 128 -12.84 5.71 -4.08
N VAL A 129 -13.27 6.75 -4.76
CA VAL A 129 -12.39 7.90 -5.11
C VAL A 129 -11.84 8.57 -3.85
N VAL A 130 -12.68 8.79 -2.84
CA VAL A 130 -12.26 9.36 -1.55
C VAL A 130 -11.21 8.48 -0.87
N GLY A 131 -11.46 7.18 -0.77
CA GLY A 131 -10.53 6.23 -0.16
C GLY A 131 -9.18 6.19 -0.88
N ILE A 132 -9.19 6.16 -2.22
CA ILE A 132 -7.97 6.16 -3.04
C ILE A 132 -7.17 7.46 -2.84
N ILE A 133 -7.82 8.61 -2.84
CA ILE A 133 -7.15 9.90 -2.63
C ILE A 133 -6.52 9.96 -1.24
N ILE A 134 -7.27 9.60 -0.20
CA ILE A 134 -6.77 9.61 1.18
C ILE A 134 -5.60 8.65 1.32
N GLY A 135 -5.71 7.42 0.81
CA GLY A 135 -4.62 6.43 0.85
C GLY A 135 -3.37 6.91 0.11
N ALA A 136 -3.53 7.48 -1.09
CA ALA A 136 -2.40 8.01 -1.86
C ALA A 136 -1.71 9.18 -1.15
N VAL A 137 -2.47 10.10 -0.56
CA VAL A 137 -1.93 11.22 0.22
C VAL A 137 -1.21 10.71 1.45
N ASN A 138 -1.80 9.75 2.18
CA ASN A 138 -1.17 9.13 3.35
C ASN A 138 0.19 8.51 3.00
N LEU A 139 0.24 7.65 2.00
CA LEU A 139 1.48 7.04 1.53
C LEU A 139 2.55 8.07 1.18
N LEU A 140 2.20 9.13 0.44
CA LEU A 140 3.14 10.19 0.09
C LEU A 140 3.69 10.94 1.31
N VAL A 141 2.83 11.24 2.27
CA VAL A 141 3.20 11.94 3.52
C VAL A 141 4.13 11.07 4.35
N MET A 142 3.78 9.81 4.55
CA MET A 142 4.56 8.88 5.38
C MET A 142 5.92 8.54 4.77
N HIS A 143 6.00 8.35 3.46
CA HIS A 143 7.28 8.18 2.78
C HIS A 143 8.20 9.41 2.93
N ARG A 144 7.65 10.63 2.83
CA ARG A 144 8.43 11.86 3.08
C ARG A 144 8.86 11.98 4.54
N PHE A 145 7.99 11.61 5.47
CA PHE A 145 8.29 11.65 6.90
C PHE A 145 9.42 10.66 7.24
N ALA A 146 9.31 9.40 6.84
CA ALA A 146 10.33 8.37 7.07
C ALA A 146 11.68 8.76 6.47
N PHE A 147 11.68 9.34 5.27
CA PHE A 147 12.90 9.84 4.64
C PHE A 147 13.55 10.98 5.41
N ASN A 148 12.77 11.95 5.89
CA ASN A 148 13.30 13.08 6.66
C ASN A 148 13.82 12.65 8.04
N TRP A 149 13.18 11.64 8.63
CA TRP A 149 13.61 11.06 9.91
C TRP A 149 14.96 10.35 9.77
N TYR A 150 15.13 9.56 8.72
CA TYR A 150 16.40 8.87 8.43
C TYR A 150 17.58 9.85 8.31
N LYS A 151 17.39 10.98 7.63
CA LYS A 151 18.43 12.01 7.47
C LYS A 151 18.85 12.70 8.79
N LYS A 152 17.98 12.75 9.78
CA LYS A 152 18.30 13.39 11.06
C LYS A 152 19.03 12.45 12.04
N GLY A 153 19.01 11.17 11.77
CA GLY A 153 19.66 10.15 12.61
C GLY A 153 21.07 9.74 12.16
N GLN A 154 21.57 10.30 11.03
CA GLN A 154 22.94 10.18 10.57
C GLN A 154 23.74 11.45 10.91
#